data_ce108cb15380136acadb0b3a8b4e8921
#
_entry.id   ce108cb15380136acadb0b3a8b4e8921
#
_cell.length_a   1.000
_cell.length_b   1.000
_cell.length_c   1.000
_cell.angle_alpha   90.00
_cell.angle_beta   90.00
_cell.angle_gamma   90.00
#
_symmetry.space_group_name_H-M   'P 1'
#
loop_
_entity.id
_entity.type
_entity.pdbx_description
1 polymer ?
#
loop_
_entity_poly.entity_id
_entity_poly.type
_entity_poly.pdbx_seq_one_letter_code
_entity_poly.pdbx_strand_id
1 'polypeptide(L)'
;LVMDTGFNLSHNAYQGINVIDQWDVINGDQETADENDEEVANGQDFHGTAVLSTIAGNAPGEYIGVAFDAEFLLAKTEDVSSETQLEEDNYVAGLEWGEENGADVVSTSLGYLDWYEYSDMDGNTAITTIGVDIAASLGVLCVTAAGNSGSSSWYYIIAPADADSVISVGAVSENDSIAAFSSHGPTSDGRTKPEVCARGQQTWCVNPNSNTNYSRLSGTSLACPLVAGAAALIIQARPDWSAMEVRDAMMMSASNADNPDNTYGHGILNAGEAINYGTTSKNDNADYLPSDYNMIKTYPNPFNPAINVEINVRPSSKLMVDVFSYDGNHVSKIFNGTTINRLSTFRWEPKNISSAIYFVRLIIDGRTNYKKVTFIK
;
A
#
# COMPACT_ATOMS: atom_id res chain seq x y z
N LEU A 1 9.67 6.21 -4.15
CA LEU A 1 9.84 7.08 -2.99
C LEU A 1 10.18 6.25 -1.75
N VAL A 2 11.15 6.70 -0.95
CA VAL A 2 11.38 6.21 0.42
C VAL A 2 11.19 7.39 1.37
N MET A 3 10.33 7.23 2.38
CA MET A 3 10.07 8.23 3.40
C MET A 3 10.52 7.68 4.74
N ASP A 4 11.35 8.44 5.46
CA ASP A 4 11.96 8.00 6.72
C ASP A 4 12.54 9.19 7.50
N THR A 5 13.34 8.91 8.52
CA THR A 5 13.98 9.89 9.41
C THR A 5 15.13 10.67 8.77
N GLY A 6 15.63 10.26 7.61
CA GLY A 6 16.76 10.85 6.90
C GLY A 6 17.67 9.78 6.30
N PHE A 7 18.64 10.20 5.45
CA PHE A 7 19.42 9.27 4.63
C PHE A 7 20.88 9.71 4.48
N ASN A 8 21.80 8.96 5.06
CA ASN A 8 23.23 9.14 4.85
C ASN A 8 23.74 8.23 3.72
N LEU A 9 24.02 8.82 2.58
CA LEU A 9 24.47 8.10 1.38
C LEU A 9 25.99 7.89 1.30
N SER A 10 26.75 8.15 2.36
CA SER A 10 28.21 8.04 2.37
C SER A 10 28.74 6.60 2.39
N HIS A 11 27.88 5.61 2.69
CA HIS A 11 28.28 4.20 2.72
C HIS A 11 28.60 3.68 1.31
N ASN A 12 29.62 2.81 1.21
CA ASN A 12 30.09 2.25 -0.06
C ASN A 12 28.97 1.53 -0.86
N ALA A 13 28.00 0.96 -0.20
CA ALA A 13 26.86 0.31 -0.83
C ALA A 13 25.93 1.28 -1.58
N TYR A 14 26.05 2.59 -1.36
CA TYR A 14 25.29 3.60 -2.08
C TYR A 14 26.05 4.24 -3.24
N GLN A 15 27.27 3.76 -3.52
CA GLN A 15 28.02 4.27 -4.67
C GLN A 15 27.28 3.95 -5.97
N GLY A 16 26.81 5.01 -6.64
CA GLY A 16 26.06 4.88 -7.89
C GLY A 16 24.55 4.68 -7.74
N ILE A 17 24.01 4.85 -6.52
CA ILE A 17 22.56 4.95 -6.33
C ILE A 17 21.97 6.06 -7.20
N ASN A 18 20.85 5.80 -7.84
CA ASN A 18 20.18 6.77 -8.72
C ASN A 18 19.11 7.54 -7.94
N VAL A 19 19.54 8.53 -7.14
CA VAL A 19 18.61 9.45 -6.47
C VAL A 19 18.28 10.58 -7.44
N ILE A 20 17.02 10.69 -7.85
CA ILE A 20 16.57 11.71 -8.81
C ILE A 20 16.17 13.02 -8.13
N ASP A 21 15.68 12.96 -6.89
CA ASP A 21 15.42 14.16 -6.08
C ASP A 21 15.34 13.80 -4.59
N GLN A 22 15.51 14.81 -3.73
CA GLN A 22 15.41 14.67 -2.28
C GLN A 22 14.65 15.87 -1.70
N TRP A 23 13.94 15.63 -0.60
CA TRP A 23 13.27 16.68 0.13
C TRP A 23 13.32 16.43 1.65
N ASP A 24 13.87 17.38 2.38
CA ASP A 24 13.71 17.47 3.82
C ASP A 24 12.46 18.33 4.11
N VAL A 25 11.39 17.67 4.52
CA VAL A 25 10.12 18.33 4.88
C VAL A 25 10.26 19.13 6.17
N ILE A 26 11.16 18.71 7.06
CA ILE A 26 11.37 19.27 8.39
C ILE A 26 12.07 20.63 8.26
N ASN A 27 13.20 20.67 7.53
CA ASN A 27 14.02 21.86 7.35
C ASN A 27 13.62 22.68 6.11
N GLY A 28 12.84 22.08 5.19
CA GLY A 28 12.31 22.74 4.00
C GLY A 28 13.32 22.89 2.87
N ASP A 29 14.26 21.97 2.75
CA ASP A 29 15.30 21.98 1.74
C ASP A 29 15.52 20.60 1.05
N GLN A 30 16.70 20.32 0.50
CA GLN A 30 17.01 19.08 -0.24
C GLN A 30 18.08 18.23 0.44
N GLU A 31 18.52 18.57 1.66
CA GLU A 31 19.50 17.77 2.39
C GLU A 31 18.78 16.81 3.34
N THR A 32 18.86 15.52 3.05
CA THR A 32 18.17 14.51 3.85
C THR A 32 19.07 13.76 4.83
N ALA A 33 20.39 14.07 4.85
CA ALA A 33 21.32 13.61 5.87
C ALA A 33 21.26 14.50 7.11
N ASP A 34 22.04 14.15 8.15
CA ASP A 34 22.18 14.99 9.34
C ASP A 34 22.85 16.33 9.00
N GLU A 35 22.22 17.45 9.33
CA GLU A 35 22.69 18.79 8.98
C GLU A 35 23.35 19.56 10.13
N ASN A 36 23.13 19.12 11.37
CA ASN A 36 23.59 19.83 12.56
C ASN A 36 23.99 18.87 13.69
N ASP A 37 24.65 19.41 14.72
CA ASP A 37 25.13 18.62 15.85
C ASP A 37 24.01 17.94 16.66
N GLU A 38 22.80 18.46 16.65
CA GLU A 38 21.64 17.89 17.33
C GLU A 38 21.11 16.67 16.57
N GLU A 39 20.95 16.76 15.28
CA GLU A 39 20.57 15.63 14.42
C GLU A 39 21.59 14.50 14.50
N VAL A 40 22.90 14.82 14.40
CA VAL A 40 23.99 13.86 14.57
C VAL A 40 23.93 13.18 15.94
N ALA A 41 23.68 13.96 17.01
CA ALA A 41 23.63 13.43 18.37
C ALA A 41 22.42 12.50 18.59
N ASN A 42 21.31 12.77 17.92
CA ASN A 42 20.08 11.98 17.96
C ASN A 42 20.09 10.82 16.96
N GLY A 43 21.01 10.80 15.98
CA GLY A 43 21.07 9.80 14.91
C GLY A 43 19.87 9.90 13.97
N GLN A 44 19.58 11.11 13.54
CA GLN A 44 18.42 11.45 12.72
C GLN A 44 18.37 10.62 11.44
N ASP A 45 19.48 10.50 10.72
CA ASP A 45 19.56 9.73 9.47
C ASP A 45 19.78 8.22 9.65
N PHE A 46 19.90 7.73 10.90
CA PHE A 46 20.29 6.35 11.19
C PHE A 46 19.29 5.33 10.63
N HIS A 47 18.00 5.51 10.94
CA HIS A 47 16.97 4.53 10.60
C HIS A 47 16.74 4.48 9.08
N GLY A 48 16.51 5.62 8.44
CA GLY A 48 16.29 5.66 6.99
C GLY A 48 17.47 5.18 6.19
N THR A 49 18.72 5.45 6.64
CA THR A 49 19.93 4.89 6.02
C THR A 49 19.91 3.36 6.04
N ALA A 50 19.60 2.73 7.17
CA ALA A 50 19.53 1.27 7.25
C ALA A 50 18.41 0.70 6.37
N VAL A 51 17.22 1.30 6.41
CA VAL A 51 16.03 0.94 5.64
C VAL A 51 16.28 1.02 4.13
N LEU A 52 16.76 2.16 3.65
CA LEU A 52 17.07 2.39 2.24
C LEU A 52 18.03 1.32 1.69
N SER A 53 18.99 0.88 2.48
CA SER A 53 19.98 -0.10 2.01
C SER A 53 19.35 -1.40 1.56
N THR A 54 18.27 -1.83 2.18
CA THR A 54 17.61 -3.10 1.83
C THR A 54 16.94 -3.06 0.46
N ILE A 55 16.64 -1.88 -0.06
CA ILE A 55 16.14 -1.68 -1.44
C ILE A 55 17.29 -1.36 -2.38
N ALA A 56 18.10 -0.37 -2.04
CA ALA A 56 18.98 0.37 -2.94
C ALA A 56 20.47 -0.02 -2.85
N GLY A 57 20.89 -0.70 -1.79
CA GLY A 57 22.29 -1.01 -1.57
C GLY A 57 22.89 -1.84 -2.71
N ASN A 58 24.08 -1.46 -3.21
CA ASN A 58 24.74 -2.12 -4.33
C ASN A 58 26.25 -2.23 -4.09
N ALA A 59 26.68 -3.31 -3.45
CA ALA A 59 28.09 -3.69 -3.25
C ALA A 59 28.29 -5.14 -3.73
N PRO A 60 28.55 -5.36 -5.03
CA PRO A 60 28.62 -6.70 -5.62
C PRO A 60 29.61 -7.63 -4.92
N GLY A 61 29.13 -8.80 -4.50
CA GLY A 61 29.89 -9.78 -3.74
C GLY A 61 29.83 -9.63 -2.22
N GLU A 62 29.27 -8.53 -1.72
CA GLU A 62 29.11 -8.25 -0.30
C GLU A 62 27.65 -8.05 0.08
N TYR A 63 26.96 -7.13 -0.60
CA TYR A 63 25.59 -6.73 -0.29
C TYR A 63 24.83 -6.25 -1.53
N ILE A 64 23.60 -6.71 -1.70
CA ILE A 64 22.72 -6.26 -2.79
C ILE A 64 21.30 -6.07 -2.23
N GLY A 65 20.78 -4.87 -2.40
CA GLY A 65 19.38 -4.52 -2.13
C GLY A 65 18.44 -5.05 -3.22
N VAL A 66 17.15 -5.18 -2.91
CA VAL A 66 16.18 -5.86 -3.77
C VAL A 66 15.99 -5.18 -5.12
N ALA A 67 16.00 -3.84 -5.16
CA ALA A 67 15.79 -3.04 -6.37
C ALA A 67 16.90 -1.95 -6.52
N PHE A 68 18.14 -2.38 -6.43
CA PHE A 68 19.31 -1.50 -6.37
C PHE A 68 19.50 -0.60 -7.61
N ASP A 69 18.89 -0.93 -8.73
CA ASP A 69 19.01 -0.19 -10.00
C ASP A 69 17.76 0.67 -10.28
N ALA A 70 16.87 0.83 -9.29
CA ALA A 70 15.71 1.70 -9.39
C ALA A 70 16.10 3.18 -9.29
N GLU A 71 15.20 4.07 -9.70
CA GLU A 71 15.27 5.51 -9.44
C GLU A 71 14.66 5.81 -8.07
N PHE A 72 15.31 6.67 -7.29
CA PHE A 72 14.90 6.97 -5.92
C PHE A 72 14.51 8.43 -5.74
N LEU A 73 13.37 8.64 -5.11
CA LEU A 73 13.00 9.87 -4.41
C LEU A 73 13.18 9.62 -2.92
N LEU A 74 13.81 10.53 -2.18
CA LEU A 74 14.03 10.41 -0.75
C LEU A 74 13.39 11.59 -0.02
N ALA A 75 12.53 11.31 0.98
CA ALA A 75 11.91 12.34 1.78
C ALA A 75 12.17 12.11 3.28
N LYS A 76 12.74 13.13 3.96
CA LYS A 76 12.91 13.16 5.41
C LYS A 76 11.68 13.80 6.02
N THR A 77 10.87 13.00 6.71
CA THR A 77 9.54 13.41 7.22
C THR A 77 9.41 13.34 8.74
N GLU A 78 10.35 12.66 9.42
CA GLU A 78 10.32 12.40 10.86
C GLU A 78 11.46 13.09 11.59
N ASP A 79 11.15 13.78 12.69
CA ASP A 79 12.12 14.35 13.63
C ASP A 79 12.26 13.40 14.84
N VAL A 80 13.37 12.66 14.91
CA VAL A 80 13.62 11.69 15.98
C VAL A 80 13.75 12.30 17.38
N SER A 81 13.81 13.64 17.49
CA SER A 81 13.87 14.35 18.76
C SER A 81 12.49 14.58 19.40
N SER A 82 11.41 14.40 18.63
CA SER A 82 10.03 14.60 19.04
C SER A 82 9.10 13.52 18.51
N GLU A 83 7.91 13.44 19.07
CA GLU A 83 6.81 12.58 18.59
C GLU A 83 5.54 13.42 18.68
N THR A 84 5.11 13.97 17.55
CA THR A 84 3.99 14.93 17.50
C THR A 84 3.12 14.70 16.27
N GLN A 85 1.88 15.17 16.30
CA GLN A 85 0.97 15.10 15.16
C GLN A 85 1.47 15.85 13.90
N LEU A 86 2.46 16.73 14.03
CA LEU A 86 3.08 17.40 12.88
C LEU A 86 3.76 16.41 11.93
N GLU A 87 4.25 15.30 12.46
CA GLU A 87 4.91 14.26 11.66
C GLU A 87 3.95 13.58 10.70
N GLU A 88 2.66 13.47 11.06
CA GLU A 88 1.64 13.00 10.11
C GLU A 88 1.41 14.00 8.96
N ASP A 89 1.43 15.32 9.26
CA ASP A 89 1.35 16.34 8.21
C ASP A 89 2.59 16.29 7.30
N ASN A 90 3.78 16.13 7.88
CA ASN A 90 5.03 15.95 7.13
C ASN A 90 4.99 14.68 6.27
N TYR A 91 4.47 13.57 6.82
CA TYR A 91 4.27 12.32 6.08
C TYR A 91 3.41 12.54 4.84
N VAL A 92 2.25 13.19 5.01
CA VAL A 92 1.33 13.47 3.90
C VAL A 92 1.99 14.39 2.87
N ALA A 93 2.71 15.43 3.32
CA ALA A 93 3.44 16.33 2.42
C ALA A 93 4.51 15.57 1.60
N GLY A 94 5.30 14.69 2.24
CA GLY A 94 6.26 13.84 1.56
C GLY A 94 5.61 12.89 0.55
N LEU A 95 4.44 12.35 0.89
CA LEU A 95 3.68 11.47 0.02
C LEU A 95 3.13 12.20 -1.21
N GLU A 96 2.55 13.40 -1.03
CA GLU A 96 2.09 14.27 -2.12
C GLU A 96 3.24 14.67 -3.04
N TRP A 97 4.38 15.10 -2.47
CA TRP A 97 5.56 15.43 -3.25
C TRP A 97 6.06 14.24 -4.07
N GLY A 98 6.05 13.04 -3.50
CA GLY A 98 6.46 11.84 -4.21
C GLY A 98 5.53 11.47 -5.37
N GLU A 99 4.23 11.60 -5.20
CA GLU A 99 3.23 11.38 -6.26
C GLU A 99 3.40 12.41 -7.39
N GLU A 100 3.54 13.69 -7.06
CA GLU A 100 3.78 14.76 -8.03
C GLU A 100 5.08 14.55 -8.83
N ASN A 101 6.10 13.90 -8.26
CA ASN A 101 7.37 13.55 -8.91
C ASN A 101 7.36 12.17 -9.56
N GLY A 102 6.21 11.50 -9.63
CA GLY A 102 6.01 10.28 -10.40
C GLY A 102 6.46 9.00 -9.70
N ALA A 103 6.36 8.93 -8.38
CA ALA A 103 6.63 7.71 -7.64
C ALA A 103 5.63 6.59 -8.00
N ASP A 104 6.11 5.45 -8.47
CA ASP A 104 5.30 4.25 -8.68
C ASP A 104 5.05 3.49 -7.37
N VAL A 105 6.06 3.48 -6.48
CA VAL A 105 6.04 2.77 -5.19
C VAL A 105 6.50 3.71 -4.08
N VAL A 106 5.78 3.69 -2.98
CA VAL A 106 6.17 4.35 -1.73
C VAL A 106 6.52 3.28 -0.69
N SER A 107 7.70 3.40 -0.09
CA SER A 107 8.16 2.59 1.04
C SER A 107 8.23 3.46 2.28
N THR A 108 7.44 3.14 3.30
CA THR A 108 7.47 3.86 4.57
C THR A 108 7.65 2.89 5.73
N SER A 109 8.73 3.11 6.48
CA SER A 109 9.00 2.32 7.69
C SER A 109 8.63 3.07 8.96
N LEU A 110 7.65 3.95 8.84
CA LEU A 110 7.11 4.86 9.84
C LEU A 110 5.72 4.43 10.27
N GLY A 111 5.23 4.95 11.39
CA GLY A 111 3.87 4.69 11.82
C GLY A 111 3.51 5.31 13.15
N TYR A 112 2.24 5.64 13.31
CA TYR A 112 1.70 6.50 14.37
C TYR A 112 0.67 5.75 15.21
N LEU A 113 0.76 5.93 16.53
CA LEU A 113 -0.18 5.32 17.49
C LEU A 113 -0.42 6.18 18.74
N ASP A 114 0.46 7.13 19.08
CA ASP A 114 0.51 7.75 20.41
C ASP A 114 -0.72 8.59 20.77
N TRP A 115 -1.43 9.10 19.75
CA TRP A 115 -2.68 9.86 19.92
C TRP A 115 -3.91 9.13 19.39
N TYR A 116 -3.77 7.84 19.06
CA TYR A 116 -4.84 6.99 18.57
C TYR A 116 -5.23 5.91 19.57
N GLU A 117 -6.47 5.49 19.49
CA GLU A 117 -6.98 4.27 20.10
C GLU A 117 -7.11 3.16 19.04
N TYR A 118 -7.21 1.91 19.46
CA TYR A 118 -7.39 0.81 18.50
C TYR A 118 -8.63 0.98 17.60
N SER A 119 -9.70 1.61 18.14
CA SER A 119 -10.89 1.94 17.35
C SER A 119 -10.62 2.81 16.13
N ASP A 120 -9.52 3.57 16.15
CA ASP A 120 -9.15 4.50 15.07
C ASP A 120 -8.38 3.80 13.95
N MET A 121 -7.95 2.56 14.19
CA MET A 121 -7.32 1.70 13.16
C MET A 121 -8.39 1.09 12.25
N ASP A 122 -9.23 1.93 11.64
CA ASP A 122 -10.43 1.57 10.87
C ASP A 122 -10.31 1.83 9.36
N GLY A 123 -9.13 2.28 8.91
CA GLY A 123 -8.87 2.63 7.51
C GLY A 123 -9.37 4.02 7.09
N ASN A 124 -9.94 4.82 8.02
CA ASN A 124 -10.58 6.08 7.66
C ASN A 124 -10.32 7.23 8.65
N THR A 125 -9.71 6.95 9.79
CA THR A 125 -9.58 7.93 10.89
C THR A 125 -8.21 8.63 10.87
N ALA A 126 -7.11 7.91 10.79
CA ALA A 126 -5.78 8.51 10.81
C ALA A 126 -5.49 9.29 9.52
N ILE A 127 -4.83 10.44 9.66
CA ILE A 127 -4.51 11.34 8.53
C ILE A 127 -3.61 10.63 7.53
N THR A 128 -2.58 9.95 7.99
CA THR A 128 -1.66 9.18 7.16
C THR A 128 -2.35 8.01 6.45
N THR A 129 -3.30 7.35 7.10
CA THR A 129 -4.15 6.30 6.51
C THR A 129 -4.97 6.83 5.33
N ILE A 130 -5.62 7.97 5.52
CA ILE A 130 -6.36 8.65 4.44
C ILE A 130 -5.40 9.06 3.30
N GLY A 131 -4.22 9.57 3.65
CA GLY A 131 -3.19 9.98 2.68
C GLY A 131 -2.75 8.82 1.76
N VAL A 132 -2.44 7.65 2.32
CA VAL A 132 -2.01 6.49 1.50
C VAL A 132 -3.13 5.95 0.62
N ASP A 133 -4.39 5.99 1.07
CA ASP A 133 -5.52 5.58 0.23
C ASP A 133 -5.77 6.56 -0.93
N ILE A 134 -5.55 7.87 -0.70
CA ILE A 134 -5.57 8.87 -1.77
C ILE A 134 -4.45 8.60 -2.79
N ALA A 135 -3.20 8.42 -2.34
CA ALA A 135 -2.06 8.12 -3.20
C ALA A 135 -2.30 6.84 -4.02
N ALA A 136 -2.84 5.79 -3.41
CA ALA A 136 -3.20 4.56 -4.10
C ALA A 136 -4.29 4.79 -5.17
N SER A 137 -5.24 5.68 -4.92
CA SER A 137 -6.27 6.06 -5.89
C SER A 137 -5.71 6.80 -7.11
N LEU A 138 -4.55 7.45 -6.96
CA LEU A 138 -3.79 8.13 -8.01
C LEU A 138 -2.84 7.18 -8.74
N GLY A 139 -2.66 5.96 -8.27
CA GLY A 139 -1.88 4.93 -8.94
C GLY A 139 -0.56 4.56 -8.26
N VAL A 140 -0.29 5.11 -7.09
CA VAL A 140 0.92 4.82 -6.30
C VAL A 140 0.71 3.57 -5.46
N LEU A 141 1.65 2.63 -5.47
CA LEU A 141 1.61 1.47 -4.58
C LEU A 141 2.28 1.80 -3.24
N CYS A 142 1.48 1.95 -2.20
CA CYS A 142 1.98 2.24 -0.85
C CYS A 142 2.29 0.95 -0.09
N VAL A 143 3.53 0.83 0.39
CA VAL A 143 4.02 -0.28 1.22
C VAL A 143 4.47 0.29 2.56
N THR A 144 3.93 -0.19 3.67
CA THR A 144 4.19 0.33 5.01
C THR A 144 4.50 -0.78 6.02
N ALA A 145 5.29 -0.45 7.03
CA ALA A 145 5.55 -1.36 8.14
C ALA A 145 4.28 -1.57 8.99
N ALA A 146 4.00 -2.81 9.38
CA ALA A 146 2.82 -3.12 10.21
C ALA A 146 2.91 -2.58 11.66
N GLY A 147 4.12 -2.26 12.11
CA GLY A 147 4.41 -1.84 13.48
C GLY A 147 5.14 -2.92 14.28
N ASN A 148 5.70 -2.51 15.41
CA ASN A 148 6.52 -3.38 16.29
C ASN A 148 5.88 -3.60 17.65
N SER A 149 4.55 -3.61 17.71
CA SER A 149 3.77 -3.66 18.95
C SER A 149 3.25 -5.04 19.32
N GLY A 150 3.59 -6.10 18.56
CA GLY A 150 3.06 -7.45 18.76
C GLY A 150 3.31 -8.07 20.14
N SER A 151 4.34 -7.62 20.87
CA SER A 151 4.61 -8.03 22.25
C SER A 151 4.27 -6.95 23.30
N SER A 152 3.72 -5.82 22.89
CA SER A 152 3.29 -4.73 23.76
C SER A 152 1.80 -4.83 24.11
N SER A 153 1.30 -3.92 24.95
CA SER A 153 -0.12 -3.83 25.27
C SER A 153 -0.98 -3.36 24.09
N TRP A 154 -0.40 -2.69 23.12
CA TRP A 154 -1.10 -2.30 21.90
C TRP A 154 -1.40 -3.51 21.00
N TYR A 155 -0.42 -4.37 20.75
CA TYR A 155 -0.51 -5.62 20.00
C TYR A 155 -0.80 -5.46 18.51
N TYR A 156 -1.67 -4.56 18.11
CA TYR A 156 -2.21 -4.42 16.76
C TYR A 156 -1.32 -3.61 15.82
N ILE A 157 -1.71 -3.57 14.55
CA ILE A 157 -1.11 -2.69 13.54
C ILE A 157 -1.25 -1.23 13.95
N ILE A 158 -0.45 -0.36 13.36
CA ILE A 158 -0.43 1.09 13.62
C ILE A 158 -0.70 1.85 12.32
N ALA A 159 -1.18 3.09 12.38
CA ALA A 159 -1.40 3.89 11.19
C ALA A 159 -0.05 4.21 10.47
N PRO A 160 0.01 4.18 9.13
CA PRO A 160 -1.06 3.95 8.16
C PRO A 160 -1.24 2.48 7.72
N ALA A 161 -0.74 1.50 8.47
CA ALA A 161 -0.86 0.08 8.12
C ALA A 161 -2.31 -0.43 8.10
N ASP A 162 -3.24 0.31 8.71
CA ASP A 162 -4.67 0.02 8.73
C ASP A 162 -5.40 0.43 7.44
N ALA A 163 -4.78 1.19 6.53
CA ALA A 163 -5.39 1.65 5.28
C ALA A 163 -5.91 0.51 4.39
N ASP A 164 -6.91 0.81 3.56
CA ASP A 164 -7.56 -0.18 2.69
C ASP A 164 -6.68 -0.60 1.51
N SER A 165 -5.96 0.36 0.93
CA SER A 165 -5.23 0.20 -0.33
C SER A 165 -3.72 -0.02 -0.14
N VAL A 166 -3.24 -0.08 1.10
CA VAL A 166 -1.83 -0.25 1.43
C VAL A 166 -1.42 -1.74 1.40
N ILE A 167 -0.14 -2.01 1.24
CA ILE A 167 0.47 -3.28 1.65
C ILE A 167 1.15 -3.06 3.00
N SER A 168 0.52 -3.47 4.09
CA SER A 168 1.17 -3.51 5.40
C SER A 168 2.03 -4.78 5.53
N VAL A 169 3.23 -4.63 6.08
CA VAL A 169 4.24 -5.68 6.06
C VAL A 169 4.60 -6.13 7.48
N GLY A 170 4.30 -7.37 7.80
CA GLY A 170 4.72 -8.05 9.02
C GLY A 170 6.16 -8.58 8.92
N ALA A 171 6.77 -8.86 10.07
CA ALA A 171 8.14 -9.31 10.17
C ALA A 171 8.25 -10.79 10.53
N VAL A 172 9.04 -11.54 9.74
CA VAL A 172 9.43 -12.93 10.07
C VAL A 172 10.93 -13.03 10.34
N SER A 173 11.30 -14.12 11.02
CA SER A 173 12.67 -14.56 11.25
C SER A 173 13.22 -15.30 10.03
N GLU A 174 14.48 -15.74 10.14
CA GLU A 174 15.15 -16.56 9.11
C GLU A 174 14.51 -17.96 8.92
N ASN A 175 13.76 -18.42 9.88
CA ASN A 175 13.06 -19.70 9.85
C ASN A 175 11.56 -19.53 9.53
N ASP A 176 11.20 -18.41 8.90
CA ASP A 176 9.83 -18.08 8.49
C ASP A 176 8.82 -17.98 9.68
N SER A 177 9.31 -17.93 10.91
CA SER A 177 8.45 -17.72 12.07
C SER A 177 8.20 -16.24 12.30
N ILE A 178 6.95 -15.88 12.63
CA ILE A 178 6.60 -14.48 12.95
C ILE A 178 7.50 -13.96 14.08
N ALA A 179 8.04 -12.77 13.91
CA ALA A 179 8.83 -12.11 14.95
C ALA A 179 7.90 -11.64 16.08
N ALA A 180 8.29 -11.89 17.33
CA ALA A 180 7.43 -11.59 18.48
C ALA A 180 7.01 -10.11 18.58
N PHE A 181 7.79 -9.20 18.02
CA PHE A 181 7.47 -7.77 18.00
C PHE A 181 6.51 -7.39 16.88
N SER A 182 6.38 -8.21 15.80
CA SER A 182 5.54 -7.86 14.65
C SER A 182 4.11 -7.62 15.08
N SER A 183 3.57 -6.46 14.74
CA SER A 183 2.17 -6.12 14.99
C SER A 183 1.22 -7.04 14.21
N HIS A 184 0.02 -7.22 14.76
CA HIS A 184 -0.99 -8.14 14.26
C HIS A 184 -2.26 -7.40 13.83
N GLY A 185 -3.02 -8.01 12.93
CA GLY A 185 -4.42 -7.66 12.71
C GLY A 185 -5.35 -8.23 13.79
N PRO A 186 -6.65 -8.07 13.60
CA PRO A 186 -7.28 -7.35 12.50
C PRO A 186 -7.20 -5.83 12.66
N THR A 187 -7.67 -5.07 11.68
CA THR A 187 -8.10 -3.69 11.89
C THR A 187 -9.31 -3.64 12.81
N SER A 188 -9.65 -2.47 13.34
CA SER A 188 -10.80 -2.34 14.24
C SER A 188 -12.15 -2.61 13.56
N ASP A 189 -12.22 -2.44 12.25
CA ASP A 189 -13.36 -2.78 11.40
C ASP A 189 -13.33 -4.24 10.86
N GLY A 190 -12.30 -5.03 11.25
CA GLY A 190 -12.23 -6.48 11.06
C GLY A 190 -11.51 -6.96 9.80
N ARG A 191 -10.78 -6.11 9.08
CA ARG A 191 -9.96 -6.52 7.93
C ARG A 191 -8.71 -7.27 8.39
N THR A 192 -8.33 -8.28 7.60
CA THR A 192 -7.10 -9.05 7.84
C THR A 192 -5.86 -8.17 7.57
N LYS A 193 -4.95 -8.13 8.54
CA LYS A 193 -3.65 -7.47 8.51
C LYS A 193 -2.59 -8.35 9.19
N PRO A 194 -1.30 -8.22 8.84
CA PRO A 194 -0.76 -7.46 7.71
C PRO A 194 -1.22 -8.07 6.37
N GLU A 195 -0.97 -7.41 5.24
CA GLU A 195 -1.22 -8.02 3.94
C GLU A 195 -0.24 -9.16 3.67
N VAL A 196 1.05 -8.91 3.87
CA VAL A 196 2.11 -9.90 3.67
C VAL A 196 3.19 -9.78 4.74
N CYS A 197 4.08 -10.77 4.81
CA CYS A 197 5.27 -10.75 5.64
C CYS A 197 6.55 -10.84 4.80
N ALA A 198 7.64 -10.28 5.35
CA ALA A 198 8.99 -10.49 4.85
C ALA A 198 10.00 -10.57 6.02
N ARG A 199 11.27 -10.83 5.71
CA ARG A 199 12.33 -10.90 6.71
C ARG A 199 12.50 -9.57 7.42
N GLY A 200 12.11 -9.48 8.71
CA GLY A 200 12.28 -8.29 9.55
C GLY A 200 13.09 -8.55 10.82
N GLN A 201 13.38 -9.81 11.15
CA GLN A 201 14.20 -10.14 12.30
C GLN A 201 15.62 -10.47 11.87
N GLN A 202 16.61 -9.75 12.44
CA GLN A 202 18.03 -9.89 12.10
C GLN A 202 18.28 -9.75 10.58
N THR A 203 17.64 -8.75 9.97
CA THR A 203 17.78 -8.42 8.56
C THR A 203 19.13 -7.74 8.33
N TRP A 204 19.83 -8.19 7.31
CA TRP A 204 21.13 -7.64 6.91
C TRP A 204 20.91 -6.28 6.23
N CYS A 205 21.65 -5.26 6.68
CA CYS A 205 21.59 -3.90 6.16
C CYS A 205 22.95 -3.20 6.29
N VAL A 206 23.16 -2.04 5.72
CA VAL A 206 24.32 -1.22 6.03
C VAL A 206 24.33 -0.85 7.51
N ASN A 207 25.51 -0.65 8.08
CA ASN A 207 25.63 -0.06 9.40
C ASN A 207 25.71 1.47 9.24
N PRO A 208 24.69 2.24 9.65
CA PRO A 208 24.66 3.68 9.44
C PRO A 208 25.81 4.45 10.10
N ASN A 209 26.41 3.87 11.13
CA ASN A 209 27.59 4.43 11.81
C ASN A 209 28.93 4.09 11.13
N SER A 210 28.91 3.57 9.91
CA SER A 210 30.11 3.16 9.19
C SER A 210 29.93 3.28 7.68
N ASN A 211 30.92 3.74 6.98
CA ASN A 211 30.88 3.84 5.51
C ASN A 211 31.16 2.51 4.79
N THR A 212 31.48 1.43 5.53
CA THR A 212 31.90 0.16 4.91
C THR A 212 31.35 -1.09 5.59
N ASN A 213 30.85 -0.97 6.83
CA ASN A 213 30.39 -2.13 7.59
C ASN A 213 28.90 -2.36 7.42
N TYR A 214 28.49 -3.61 7.60
CA TYR A 214 27.10 -4.03 7.62
C TYR A 214 26.70 -4.46 9.02
N SER A 215 25.41 -4.43 9.30
CA SER A 215 24.83 -4.87 10.57
C SER A 215 23.57 -5.68 10.35
N ARG A 216 23.03 -6.24 11.43
CA ARG A 216 21.73 -6.92 11.43
C ARG A 216 20.81 -6.17 12.37
N LEU A 217 19.75 -5.62 11.81
CA LEU A 217 18.71 -4.93 12.57
C LEU A 217 17.39 -5.72 12.56
N SER A 218 16.49 -5.36 13.46
CA SER A 218 15.19 -6.02 13.56
C SER A 218 14.09 -4.98 13.68
N GLY A 219 13.00 -5.19 12.96
CA GLY A 219 11.81 -4.36 12.92
C GLY A 219 10.99 -4.70 11.67
N THR A 220 9.69 -4.44 11.70
CA THR A 220 8.87 -4.42 10.49
C THR A 220 9.38 -3.38 9.49
N SER A 221 10.11 -2.37 9.99
CA SER A 221 10.85 -1.38 9.21
C SER A 221 11.89 -1.98 8.26
N LEU A 222 12.43 -3.17 8.54
CA LEU A 222 13.38 -3.86 7.66
C LEU A 222 12.66 -4.86 6.73
N ALA A 223 11.45 -5.28 7.05
CA ALA A 223 10.62 -6.13 6.20
C ALA A 223 9.91 -5.32 5.10
N CYS A 224 9.40 -4.15 5.44
CA CYS A 224 8.69 -3.24 4.54
C CYS A 224 9.49 -2.93 3.26
N PRO A 225 10.73 -2.43 3.33
CA PRO A 225 11.49 -2.07 2.14
C PRO A 225 11.82 -3.27 1.24
N LEU A 226 11.96 -4.49 1.79
CA LEU A 226 12.12 -5.70 0.97
C LEU A 226 10.89 -5.95 0.09
N VAL A 227 9.69 -5.71 0.65
CA VAL A 227 8.42 -5.84 -0.07
C VAL A 227 8.25 -4.70 -1.09
N ALA A 228 8.63 -3.47 -0.73
CA ALA A 228 8.61 -2.33 -1.65
C ALA A 228 9.58 -2.52 -2.84
N GLY A 229 10.78 -3.02 -2.59
CA GLY A 229 11.72 -3.37 -3.66
C GLY A 229 11.19 -4.50 -4.56
N ALA A 230 10.53 -5.51 -3.98
CA ALA A 230 9.88 -6.56 -4.76
C ALA A 230 8.72 -5.99 -5.61
N ALA A 231 7.95 -5.03 -5.09
CA ALA A 231 6.90 -4.34 -5.84
C ALA A 231 7.48 -3.60 -7.06
N ALA A 232 8.59 -2.87 -6.89
CA ALA A 232 9.26 -2.20 -8.01
C ALA A 232 9.70 -3.19 -9.10
N LEU A 233 10.26 -4.36 -8.74
CA LEU A 233 10.61 -5.40 -9.70
C LEU A 233 9.39 -6.01 -10.41
N ILE A 234 8.25 -6.15 -9.71
CA ILE A 234 7.01 -6.64 -10.31
C ILE A 234 6.47 -5.61 -11.30
N ILE A 235 6.45 -4.32 -10.96
CA ILE A 235 6.05 -3.23 -11.85
C ILE A 235 6.95 -3.20 -13.11
N GLN A 236 8.26 -3.32 -12.94
CA GLN A 236 9.20 -3.41 -14.06
C GLN A 236 8.88 -4.59 -15.00
N ALA A 237 8.55 -5.75 -14.43
CA ALA A 237 8.21 -6.95 -15.21
C ALA A 237 6.80 -6.89 -15.82
N ARG A 238 5.90 -6.13 -15.22
CA ARG A 238 4.48 -6.02 -15.59
C ARG A 238 4.03 -4.55 -15.67
N PRO A 239 4.59 -3.77 -16.60
CA PRO A 239 4.30 -2.33 -16.73
C PRO A 239 2.86 -2.04 -17.18
N ASP A 240 2.10 -3.05 -17.55
CA ASP A 240 0.69 -3.00 -17.89
C ASP A 240 -0.25 -3.12 -16.68
N TRP A 241 0.29 -3.46 -15.50
CA TRP A 241 -0.51 -3.60 -14.29
C TRP A 241 -0.65 -2.27 -13.54
N SER A 242 -1.83 -2.06 -13.00
CA SER A 242 -2.07 -0.99 -12.02
C SER A 242 -1.45 -1.35 -10.67
N ALA A 243 -1.25 -0.35 -9.81
CA ALA A 243 -0.78 -0.55 -8.43
C ALA A 243 -1.59 -1.61 -7.66
N MET A 244 -2.92 -1.60 -7.84
CA MET A 244 -3.79 -2.57 -7.17
C MET A 244 -3.69 -3.98 -7.77
N GLU A 245 -3.42 -4.13 -9.06
CA GLU A 245 -3.15 -5.44 -9.65
C GLU A 245 -1.81 -6.01 -9.15
N VAL A 246 -0.80 -5.16 -8.97
CA VAL A 246 0.46 -5.56 -8.34
C VAL A 246 0.23 -5.98 -6.89
N ARG A 247 -0.52 -5.18 -6.10
CA ARG A 247 -0.90 -5.51 -4.72
C ARG A 247 -1.58 -6.87 -4.64
N ASP A 248 -2.59 -7.10 -5.46
CA ASP A 248 -3.32 -8.37 -5.49
C ASP A 248 -2.41 -9.55 -5.85
N ALA A 249 -1.55 -9.38 -6.85
CA ALA A 249 -0.60 -10.41 -7.25
C ALA A 249 0.36 -10.76 -6.10
N MET A 250 0.83 -9.77 -5.35
CA MET A 250 1.70 -9.97 -4.19
C MET A 250 1.00 -10.73 -3.06
N MET A 251 -0.23 -10.39 -2.75
CA MET A 251 -1.03 -11.07 -1.73
C MET A 251 -1.39 -12.49 -2.13
N MET A 252 -1.89 -12.66 -3.36
CA MET A 252 -2.41 -13.95 -3.84
C MET A 252 -1.33 -14.96 -4.23
N SER A 253 -0.08 -14.55 -4.30
CA SER A 253 1.08 -15.44 -4.51
C SER A 253 1.90 -15.70 -3.25
N ALA A 254 1.50 -15.09 -2.13
CA ALA A 254 2.18 -15.29 -0.85
C ALA A 254 1.88 -16.67 -0.25
N SER A 255 2.72 -17.10 0.68
CA SER A 255 2.77 -18.49 1.17
C SER A 255 1.53 -18.99 1.90
N ASN A 256 0.62 -18.11 2.32
CA ASN A 256 -0.62 -18.42 3.04
C ASN A 256 -1.86 -17.82 2.35
N ALA A 257 -1.79 -17.56 1.05
CA ALA A 257 -2.83 -16.87 0.28
C ALA A 257 -4.20 -17.57 0.35
N ASP A 258 -4.23 -18.89 0.46
CA ASP A 258 -5.47 -19.68 0.55
C ASP A 258 -6.19 -19.56 1.91
N ASN A 259 -5.46 -19.22 2.98
CA ASN A 259 -5.98 -19.11 4.35
C ASN A 259 -5.35 -17.92 5.10
N PRO A 260 -5.56 -16.68 4.66
CA PRO A 260 -4.97 -15.52 5.31
C PRO A 260 -5.45 -15.39 6.76
N ASP A 261 -4.54 -14.96 7.65
CA ASP A 261 -4.80 -14.77 9.08
C ASP A 261 -4.24 -13.44 9.58
N ASN A 262 -4.56 -13.08 10.82
CA ASN A 262 -4.15 -11.81 11.41
C ASN A 262 -2.72 -11.79 11.97
N THR A 263 -1.92 -12.82 11.71
CA THR A 263 -0.52 -12.94 12.12
C THR A 263 0.42 -12.82 10.93
N TYR A 264 0.15 -13.58 9.88
CA TYR A 264 0.96 -13.61 8.66
C TYR A 264 0.29 -12.90 7.48
N GLY A 265 -0.98 -12.52 7.60
CA GLY A 265 -1.75 -12.07 6.45
C GLY A 265 -1.87 -13.16 5.41
N HIS A 266 -1.63 -12.80 4.16
CA HIS A 266 -1.53 -13.78 3.06
C HIS A 266 -0.23 -14.58 3.07
N GLY A 267 0.65 -14.34 4.06
CA GLY A 267 1.89 -15.09 4.24
C GLY A 267 3.14 -14.34 3.76
N ILE A 268 4.23 -15.08 3.60
CA ILE A 268 5.51 -14.54 3.15
C ILE A 268 5.44 -14.29 1.65
N LEU A 269 5.84 -13.09 1.23
CA LEU A 269 5.84 -12.69 -0.18
C LEU A 269 6.73 -13.59 -1.03
N ASN A 270 6.22 -13.97 -2.20
CA ASN A 270 6.98 -14.61 -3.27
C ASN A 270 6.91 -13.78 -4.56
N ALA A 271 7.89 -12.90 -4.76
CA ALA A 271 7.93 -12.01 -5.91
C ALA A 271 7.98 -12.76 -7.26
N GLY A 272 8.64 -13.93 -7.31
CA GLY A 272 8.71 -14.75 -8.52
C GLY A 272 7.35 -15.31 -8.94
N GLU A 273 6.54 -15.75 -7.99
CA GLU A 273 5.17 -16.19 -8.25
C GLU A 273 4.27 -14.99 -8.55
N ALA A 274 4.46 -13.85 -7.88
CA ALA A 274 3.69 -12.63 -8.13
C ALA A 274 3.82 -12.15 -9.57
N ILE A 275 5.02 -12.11 -10.15
CA ILE A 275 5.25 -11.75 -11.55
C ILE A 275 4.46 -12.66 -12.50
N ASN A 276 4.29 -13.93 -12.15
CA ASN A 276 3.58 -14.92 -12.96
C ASN A 276 2.09 -15.03 -12.64
N TYR A 277 1.59 -14.27 -11.66
CA TYR A 277 0.20 -14.28 -11.25
C TYR A 277 -0.72 -13.96 -12.45
N GLY A 278 -1.72 -14.79 -12.67
CA GLY A 278 -2.66 -14.62 -13.79
C GLY A 278 -2.09 -14.93 -15.19
N THR A 279 -0.80 -15.29 -15.34
CA THR A 279 -0.20 -15.59 -16.66
C THR A 279 -0.28 -17.08 -17.04
N THR A 280 -0.55 -17.97 -16.12
CA THR A 280 -0.71 -19.40 -16.42
C THR A 280 -2.05 -19.66 -17.10
N SER A 281 -2.07 -19.52 -18.42
CA SER A 281 -3.09 -20.14 -19.24
C SER A 281 -2.76 -21.64 -19.32
N LYS A 282 -3.40 -22.43 -18.52
CA LYS A 282 -3.93 -23.76 -18.80
C LYS A 282 -4.04 -24.63 -17.55
N ASN A 283 -5.23 -24.95 -17.34
CA ASN A 283 -5.91 -26.03 -16.66
C ASN A 283 -6.49 -25.68 -15.29
N ASP A 284 -7.81 -25.46 -15.35
CA ASP A 284 -8.78 -25.93 -14.37
C ASP A 284 -8.47 -25.61 -12.90
N ASN A 285 -8.42 -24.31 -12.58
CA ASN A 285 -8.91 -23.77 -11.33
C ASN A 285 -9.00 -22.24 -11.45
N ALA A 286 -9.91 -21.76 -12.30
CA ALA A 286 -10.25 -20.34 -12.46
C ALA A 286 -11.08 -19.81 -11.29
N ASP A 287 -10.76 -20.18 -10.05
CA ASP A 287 -11.60 -19.88 -8.89
C ASP A 287 -11.00 -18.91 -7.85
N TYR A 288 -9.83 -18.34 -8.10
CA TYR A 288 -9.21 -17.42 -7.13
C TYR A 288 -8.91 -16.04 -7.72
N LEU A 289 -9.96 -15.27 -8.02
CA LEU A 289 -9.93 -13.82 -7.83
C LEU A 289 -10.55 -13.57 -6.46
N PRO A 290 -9.99 -12.65 -5.64
CA PRO A 290 -10.62 -12.25 -4.39
C PRO A 290 -12.09 -11.92 -4.66
N SER A 291 -12.98 -12.44 -3.85
CA SER A 291 -14.43 -12.33 -4.04
C SER A 291 -14.96 -10.90 -3.99
N ASP A 292 -14.11 -9.92 -3.69
CA ASP A 292 -14.47 -8.53 -3.42
C ASP A 292 -13.98 -7.51 -4.47
N TYR A 293 -13.19 -7.94 -5.47
CA TYR A 293 -12.73 -7.04 -6.53
C TYR A 293 -13.77 -6.91 -7.65
N ASN A 294 -14.87 -6.27 -7.31
CA ASN A 294 -15.85 -5.81 -8.29
C ASN A 294 -15.59 -4.34 -8.58
N MET A 295 -14.65 -4.05 -9.49
CA MET A 295 -14.43 -2.66 -9.91
C MET A 295 -15.66 -2.14 -10.60
N ILE A 296 -16.36 -1.20 -9.95
CA ILE A 296 -17.44 -0.42 -10.52
C ILE A 296 -16.88 0.93 -10.90
N LYS A 297 -16.79 1.20 -12.19
CA LYS A 297 -16.51 2.55 -12.69
C LYS A 297 -17.80 3.19 -13.19
N THR A 298 -17.98 4.46 -12.88
CA THR A 298 -19.14 5.23 -13.36
C THR A 298 -18.66 6.53 -13.99
N TYR A 299 -18.95 6.73 -15.27
CA TYR A 299 -18.51 7.91 -16.00
C TYR A 299 -19.47 8.33 -17.10
N PRO A 300 -19.57 9.67 -17.33
CA PRO A 300 -19.09 10.76 -16.49
C PRO A 300 -19.83 10.79 -15.15
N ASN A 301 -19.22 11.35 -14.09
CA ASN A 301 -19.88 11.60 -12.82
C ASN A 301 -19.31 12.91 -12.24
N PRO A 302 -20.09 14.01 -12.14
CA PRO A 302 -21.52 14.14 -12.46
C PRO A 302 -21.86 13.87 -13.93
N PHE A 303 -23.14 13.50 -14.21
CA PHE A 303 -23.56 13.13 -15.56
C PHE A 303 -24.83 13.84 -16.05
N ASN A 304 -24.88 13.99 -17.39
CA ASN A 304 -26.02 14.46 -18.15
C ASN A 304 -25.82 14.11 -19.65
N PRO A 305 -26.73 13.51 -20.38
CA PRO A 305 -27.97 12.90 -19.91
C PRO A 305 -27.79 11.45 -19.41
N ALA A 306 -26.62 10.86 -19.61
CA ALA A 306 -26.38 9.44 -19.35
C ALA A 306 -25.06 9.18 -18.64
N ILE A 307 -25.01 8.08 -17.92
CA ILE A 307 -23.83 7.55 -17.27
C ILE A 307 -23.56 6.11 -17.72
N ASN A 308 -22.31 5.77 -17.90
CA ASN A 308 -21.87 4.38 -18.07
C ASN A 308 -21.50 3.80 -16.71
N VAL A 309 -21.98 2.58 -16.47
CA VAL A 309 -21.64 1.75 -15.31
C VAL A 309 -20.81 0.59 -15.85
N GLU A 310 -19.52 0.68 -15.69
CA GLU A 310 -18.57 -0.36 -16.09
C GLU A 310 -18.32 -1.28 -14.91
N ILE A 311 -18.45 -2.57 -15.13
CA ILE A 311 -18.38 -3.59 -14.10
C ILE A 311 -17.43 -4.67 -14.56
N ASN A 312 -16.40 -4.94 -13.76
CA ASN A 312 -15.47 -6.05 -13.97
C ASN A 312 -15.85 -7.19 -13.01
N VAL A 313 -16.41 -8.26 -13.55
CA VAL A 313 -16.85 -9.44 -12.78
C VAL A 313 -16.50 -10.72 -13.51
N ARG A 314 -16.47 -11.83 -12.80
CA ARG A 314 -16.25 -13.14 -13.43
C ARG A 314 -17.31 -13.43 -14.51
N PRO A 315 -16.94 -14.01 -15.64
CA PRO A 315 -17.91 -14.60 -16.55
C PRO A 315 -18.79 -15.62 -15.81
N SER A 316 -20.06 -15.64 -16.14
CA SER A 316 -21.09 -16.49 -15.50
C SER A 316 -21.53 -16.06 -14.09
N SER A 317 -21.08 -14.92 -13.56
CA SER A 317 -21.62 -14.34 -12.33
C SER A 317 -23.07 -13.90 -12.50
N LYS A 318 -23.89 -14.10 -11.47
CA LYS A 318 -25.24 -13.53 -11.40
C LYS A 318 -25.15 -12.07 -11.01
N LEU A 319 -25.52 -11.18 -11.91
CA LEU A 319 -25.41 -9.74 -11.74
C LEU A 319 -26.79 -9.08 -11.77
N MET A 320 -27.04 -8.22 -10.79
CA MET A 320 -28.17 -7.28 -10.79
C MET A 320 -27.64 -5.87 -10.59
N VAL A 321 -28.09 -4.94 -11.42
CA VAL A 321 -27.73 -3.53 -11.38
C VAL A 321 -29.00 -2.71 -11.29
N ASP A 322 -29.19 -2.03 -10.17
CA ASP A 322 -30.36 -1.18 -9.89
C ASP A 322 -29.91 0.22 -9.49
N VAL A 323 -30.81 1.20 -9.65
CA VAL A 323 -30.60 2.57 -9.18
C VAL A 323 -31.64 2.95 -8.15
N PHE A 324 -31.19 3.60 -7.09
CA PHE A 324 -32.01 4.14 -6.01
C PHE A 324 -31.78 5.64 -5.86
N SER A 325 -32.82 6.36 -5.47
CA SER A 325 -32.71 7.75 -5.02
C SER A 325 -32.09 7.81 -3.61
N TYR A 326 -31.70 9.01 -3.18
CA TYR A 326 -31.08 9.25 -1.88
C TYR A 326 -31.95 8.85 -0.68
N ASP A 327 -33.28 8.84 -0.86
CA ASP A 327 -34.27 8.42 0.13
C ASP A 327 -34.62 6.93 0.07
N GLY A 328 -33.88 6.16 -0.72
CA GLY A 328 -33.99 4.68 -0.79
C GLY A 328 -35.07 4.15 -1.74
N ASN A 329 -35.76 5.02 -2.50
CA ASN A 329 -36.74 4.56 -3.47
C ASN A 329 -36.06 3.98 -4.71
N HIS A 330 -36.56 2.84 -5.19
CA HIS A 330 -36.08 2.23 -6.43
C HIS A 330 -36.46 3.09 -7.63
N VAL A 331 -35.48 3.49 -8.43
CA VAL A 331 -35.63 4.38 -9.61
C VAL A 331 -35.62 3.60 -10.91
N SER A 332 -34.68 2.69 -11.08
CA SER A 332 -34.50 1.95 -12.32
C SER A 332 -33.75 0.64 -12.11
N LYS A 333 -34.13 -0.38 -12.88
CA LYS A 333 -33.32 -1.59 -13.06
C LYS A 333 -32.55 -1.48 -14.36
N ILE A 334 -31.23 -1.56 -14.28
CA ILE A 334 -30.34 -1.46 -15.44
C ILE A 334 -30.08 -2.84 -16.04
N PHE A 335 -29.79 -3.83 -15.19
CA PHE A 335 -29.49 -5.19 -15.61
C PHE A 335 -29.91 -6.22 -14.55
N ASN A 336 -30.30 -7.40 -15.02
CA ASN A 336 -30.50 -8.58 -14.16
C ASN A 336 -30.28 -9.84 -15.02
N GLY A 337 -29.20 -10.55 -14.76
CA GLY A 337 -28.86 -11.74 -15.56
C GLY A 337 -27.50 -12.30 -15.20
N THR A 338 -27.00 -13.19 -16.05
CA THR A 338 -25.67 -13.77 -15.92
C THR A 338 -24.71 -13.05 -16.87
N THR A 339 -23.51 -12.71 -16.39
CA THR A 339 -22.50 -12.05 -17.21
C THR A 339 -21.87 -13.05 -18.18
N ILE A 340 -21.62 -12.60 -19.41
CA ILE A 340 -20.95 -13.40 -20.45
C ILE A 340 -19.48 -13.04 -20.51
N ASN A 341 -19.15 -11.75 -20.39
CA ASN A 341 -17.81 -11.20 -20.45
C ASN A 341 -17.35 -10.72 -19.06
N ARG A 342 -16.05 -10.75 -18.84
CA ARG A 342 -15.42 -10.24 -17.62
C ARG A 342 -15.69 -8.74 -17.42
N LEU A 343 -15.58 -7.95 -18.49
CA LEU A 343 -15.91 -6.54 -18.49
C LEU A 343 -17.26 -6.31 -19.17
N SER A 344 -18.19 -5.67 -18.44
CA SER A 344 -19.52 -5.34 -18.93
C SER A 344 -19.82 -3.87 -18.68
N THR A 345 -20.26 -3.14 -19.70
CA THR A 345 -20.64 -1.73 -19.57
C THR A 345 -22.12 -1.57 -19.80
N PHE A 346 -22.81 -0.96 -18.83
CA PHE A 346 -24.22 -0.66 -18.89
C PHE A 346 -24.41 0.85 -18.93
N ARG A 347 -25.26 1.33 -19.86
CA ARG A 347 -25.60 2.75 -19.99
C ARG A 347 -26.93 3.01 -19.30
N TRP A 348 -26.96 3.98 -18.38
CA TRP A 348 -28.17 4.48 -17.77
C TRP A 348 -28.45 5.91 -18.21
N GLU A 349 -29.63 6.14 -18.81
CA GLU A 349 -30.10 7.44 -19.28
C GLU A 349 -31.46 7.70 -18.65
N PRO A 350 -31.49 8.36 -17.48
CA PRO A 350 -32.74 8.56 -16.77
C PRO A 350 -33.66 9.56 -17.50
N LYS A 351 -34.96 9.26 -17.44
CA LYS A 351 -36.01 10.16 -17.95
C LYS A 351 -36.91 10.60 -16.80
N ASN A 352 -37.25 11.90 -16.78
CA ASN A 352 -38.22 12.47 -15.83
C ASN A 352 -37.79 12.38 -14.36
N ILE A 353 -36.49 12.44 -14.06
CA ILE A 353 -35.97 12.55 -12.70
C ILE A 353 -35.34 13.93 -12.44
N SER A 354 -35.21 14.31 -11.19
CA SER A 354 -34.61 15.59 -10.76
C SER A 354 -33.09 15.49 -10.66
N SER A 355 -32.40 16.63 -10.77
CA SER A 355 -30.99 16.72 -10.40
C SER A 355 -30.83 16.35 -8.92
N ALA A 356 -30.08 15.31 -8.65
CA ALA A 356 -29.86 14.77 -7.30
C ALA A 356 -28.73 13.74 -7.27
N ILE A 357 -28.41 13.28 -6.07
CA ILE A 357 -27.59 12.11 -5.82
C ILE A 357 -28.44 10.86 -5.94
N TYR A 358 -27.89 9.88 -6.65
CA TYR A 358 -28.45 8.54 -6.80
C TYR A 358 -27.42 7.48 -6.39
N PHE A 359 -27.87 6.29 -6.08
CA PHE A 359 -27.01 5.15 -5.75
C PHE A 359 -27.25 4.02 -6.75
N VAL A 360 -26.18 3.66 -7.47
CA VAL A 360 -26.16 2.43 -8.28
C VAL A 360 -25.86 1.28 -7.32
N ARG A 361 -26.81 0.37 -7.15
CA ARG A 361 -26.64 -0.86 -6.38
C ARG A 361 -26.26 -2.00 -7.32
N LEU A 362 -25.24 -2.74 -6.97
CA LEU A 362 -24.87 -3.98 -7.63
C LEU A 362 -25.06 -5.14 -6.66
N ILE A 363 -25.65 -6.22 -7.16
CA ILE A 363 -25.67 -7.49 -6.46
C ILE A 363 -24.98 -8.49 -7.36
N ILE A 364 -23.85 -9.04 -6.89
CA ILE A 364 -23.03 -9.99 -7.63
C ILE A 364 -22.94 -11.26 -6.79
N ASP A 365 -23.47 -12.36 -7.31
CA ASP A 365 -23.51 -13.66 -6.63
C ASP A 365 -24.02 -13.59 -5.17
N GLY A 366 -24.96 -12.65 -4.92
CA GLY A 366 -25.60 -12.42 -3.62
C GLY A 366 -24.94 -11.35 -2.74
N ARG A 367 -23.79 -10.81 -3.13
CA ARG A 367 -23.12 -9.71 -2.41
C ARG A 367 -23.55 -8.37 -2.98
N THR A 368 -23.75 -7.38 -2.10
CA THR A 368 -24.27 -6.06 -2.47
C THR A 368 -23.21 -4.98 -2.33
N ASN A 369 -23.06 -4.17 -3.38
CA ASN A 369 -22.20 -3.00 -3.43
C ASN A 369 -22.99 -1.78 -3.90
N TYR A 370 -22.57 -0.57 -3.51
CA TYR A 370 -23.19 0.70 -3.89
C TYR A 370 -22.15 1.67 -4.46
N LYS A 371 -22.56 2.41 -5.51
CA LYS A 371 -21.78 3.52 -6.05
C LYS A 371 -22.63 4.79 -6.12
N LYS A 372 -22.15 5.86 -5.48
CA LYS A 372 -22.80 7.18 -5.55
C LYS A 372 -22.57 7.81 -6.93
N VAL A 373 -23.63 8.34 -7.52
CA VAL A 373 -23.61 9.08 -8.79
C VAL A 373 -24.45 10.35 -8.67
N THR A 374 -24.05 11.40 -9.40
CA THR A 374 -24.71 12.70 -9.36
C THR A 374 -25.28 13.03 -10.73
N PHE A 375 -26.59 13.16 -10.82
CA PHE A 375 -27.28 13.62 -12.03
C PHE A 375 -27.51 15.12 -11.98
N ILE A 376 -27.14 15.82 -13.07
CA ILE A 376 -27.31 17.27 -13.22
C ILE A 376 -28.09 17.50 -14.53
N LYS A 377 -29.25 18.15 -14.44
CA LYS A 377 -30.03 18.57 -15.61
C LYS A 377 -29.41 19.76 -16.30
#